data_2b267ce73a259e7b879f51eea29b8711
#
_entry.id   2b267ce73a259e7b879f51eea29b8711
#
_cell.length_a   1.000
_cell.length_b   1.000
_cell.length_c   1.000
_cell.angle_alpha   90.00
_cell.angle_beta   90.00
_cell.angle_gamma   90.00
#
_symmetry.space_group_name_H-M   'P 1'
#
loop_
_entity.id
_entity.type
_entity.pdbx_description
1 polymer ?
#
loop_
_entity_poly.entity_id
_entity_poly.type
_entity_poly.pdbx_seq_one_letter_code
_entity_poly.pdbx_strand_id
1 'polypeptide(L)'
;IHFYETFLSEYDPKLRKARGVWYTPQPVVNFIVRAVDDILKTEFDLPQGLADTSKTKIKVDMQGKKVEQEVHKVQILDPATGTGTFLAEVIKHVHTKFKGQQGIWSNYVETHLLPRLNGFELLMASYAMAHLKLDLLLTETGYKPTKEQRFRVYLTNSLEEYHPDTGTLFANWLSTEANEANRIKKDTPVMCIIGNPPYSGESANKGEWIMSLMEDYKKEPGGKEKLKERNPKMVNDDYVKFLRYGQHYIEKNGSGVLAFINPHGFLDNPTFRGMRWSLLKTYDKIYTIDLHGNTRRNETALDGSIDQNVFDIMQGVSINIFVKTGKKKTNDLAQVFHYDLFGKREFKYDFLNDNHINSIPFNLLKLSSPMYIMKVKDIEIEELYKQGFKINHLFSFLSSGVTTSNDSLLCDFTLDKLKEKLINNNIYDAIDDDFKSISYKPFDARVFCLNPKYSMRSRKELIKNFKQNNYAINLR
;
A
#
# COMPACT_ATOMS: atom_id res chain seq x y z
N ILE A 1 -11.03 -4.27 23.88
CA ILE A 1 -10.00 -4.21 22.82
C ILE A 1 -10.36 -3.12 21.81
N HIS A 2 -11.63 -3.00 21.41
CA HIS A 2 -12.11 -1.90 20.55
C HIS A 2 -12.04 -0.52 21.22
N PHE A 3 -11.92 -0.46 22.54
CA PHE A 3 -11.97 0.79 23.32
C PHE A 3 -10.89 1.79 22.89
N TYR A 4 -9.66 1.33 22.69
CA TYR A 4 -8.56 2.24 22.31
C TYR A 4 -8.73 2.83 20.89
N GLU A 5 -9.22 2.05 19.97
CA GLU A 5 -9.47 2.49 18.59
C GLU A 5 -10.68 3.40 18.49
N THR A 6 -11.74 3.09 19.26
CA THR A 6 -12.89 3.98 19.43
C THR A 6 -12.45 5.26 20.13
N PHE A 7 -11.62 5.16 21.16
CA PHE A 7 -11.06 6.31 21.86
C PHE A 7 -10.24 7.21 20.92
N LEU A 8 -9.34 6.66 20.11
CA LEU A 8 -8.58 7.45 19.13
C LEU A 8 -9.46 8.08 18.06
N SER A 9 -10.53 7.41 17.64
CA SER A 9 -11.47 7.95 16.66
C SER A 9 -12.25 9.16 17.19
N GLU A 10 -12.51 9.19 18.48
CA GLU A 10 -13.23 10.28 19.17
C GLU A 10 -12.28 11.38 19.67
N TYR A 11 -11.08 10.97 20.19
CA TYR A 11 -10.16 11.90 20.83
C TYR A 11 -9.35 12.73 19.82
N ASP A 12 -8.83 12.12 18.77
CA ASP A 12 -8.09 12.82 17.70
C ASP A 12 -8.30 12.20 16.32
N PRO A 13 -9.47 12.43 15.70
CA PRO A 13 -9.78 11.90 14.37
C PRO A 13 -8.88 12.48 13.29
N LYS A 14 -8.31 13.68 13.48
CA LYS A 14 -7.39 14.30 12.52
C LYS A 14 -6.05 13.58 12.51
N LEU A 15 -5.50 13.29 13.67
CA LEU A 15 -4.24 12.56 13.81
C LEU A 15 -4.38 11.12 13.28
N ARG A 16 -5.49 10.44 13.60
CA ARG A 16 -5.82 9.11 13.07
C ARG A 16 -5.82 9.10 11.55
N LYS A 17 -6.52 10.07 10.94
CA LYS A 17 -6.59 10.23 9.48
C LYS A 17 -5.25 10.60 8.87
N ALA A 18 -4.50 11.52 9.47
CA ALA A 18 -3.18 11.96 8.99
C ALA A 18 -2.16 10.83 9.00
N ARG A 19 -2.24 9.91 9.95
CA ARG A 19 -1.36 8.75 10.07
C ARG A 19 -1.87 7.51 9.34
N GLY A 20 -3.06 7.55 8.72
CA GLY A 20 -3.62 6.44 7.95
C GLY A 20 -3.90 5.17 8.78
N VAL A 21 -4.14 5.31 10.09
CA VAL A 21 -4.38 4.18 11.00
C VAL A 21 -5.84 3.75 10.94
N TRP A 22 -6.09 2.59 10.32
CA TRP A 22 -7.42 2.02 10.18
C TRP A 22 -7.46 0.61 10.79
N TYR A 23 -8.47 0.37 11.62
CA TYR A 23 -8.71 -0.97 12.16
C TYR A 23 -9.04 -1.96 11.04
N THR A 24 -8.33 -3.07 11.01
CA THR A 24 -8.58 -4.11 10.02
C THR A 24 -9.74 -5.01 10.48
N PRO A 25 -10.83 -5.11 9.71
CA PRO A 25 -11.94 -6.00 10.05
C PRO A 25 -11.49 -7.45 10.23
N GLN A 26 -12.02 -8.10 11.25
CA GLN A 26 -11.63 -9.47 11.62
C GLN A 26 -11.73 -10.47 10.44
N PRO A 27 -12.77 -10.45 9.58
CA PRO A 27 -12.84 -11.35 8.42
C PRO A 27 -11.67 -11.21 7.45
N VAL A 28 -11.18 -9.99 7.26
CA VAL A 28 -10.00 -9.71 6.42
C VAL A 28 -8.74 -10.30 7.05
N VAL A 29 -8.55 -10.09 8.35
CA VAL A 29 -7.40 -10.63 9.10
C VAL A 29 -7.39 -12.15 9.06
N ASN A 30 -8.54 -12.76 9.36
CA ASN A 30 -8.73 -14.21 9.35
C ASN A 30 -8.39 -14.81 7.98
N PHE A 31 -8.89 -14.18 6.91
CA PHE A 31 -8.63 -14.64 5.55
C PHE A 31 -7.15 -14.58 5.22
N ILE A 32 -6.47 -13.46 5.49
CA ILE A 32 -5.04 -13.29 5.17
C ILE A 32 -4.20 -14.33 5.92
N VAL A 33 -4.45 -14.54 7.22
CA VAL A 33 -3.70 -15.50 8.03
C VAL A 33 -3.91 -16.93 7.52
N ARG A 34 -5.16 -17.32 7.22
CA ARG A 34 -5.46 -18.65 6.63
C ARG A 34 -4.79 -18.82 5.26
N ALA A 35 -4.88 -17.80 4.40
CA ALA A 35 -4.28 -17.85 3.07
C ALA A 35 -2.75 -18.03 3.13
N VAL A 36 -2.07 -17.35 4.06
CA VAL A 36 -0.63 -17.55 4.27
C VAL A 36 -0.34 -18.97 4.78
N ASP A 37 -1.13 -19.49 5.72
CA ASP A 37 -0.99 -20.88 6.22
C ASP A 37 -1.14 -21.91 5.09
N ASP A 38 -2.14 -21.72 4.22
CA ASP A 38 -2.38 -22.60 3.07
C ASP A 38 -1.25 -22.52 2.03
N ILE A 39 -0.76 -21.32 1.73
CA ILE A 39 0.37 -21.10 0.81
C ILE A 39 1.64 -21.75 1.34
N LEU A 40 1.93 -21.66 2.64
CA LEU A 40 3.08 -22.34 3.24
C LEU A 40 3.02 -23.84 3.05
N LYS A 41 1.81 -24.44 3.13
CA LYS A 41 1.60 -25.88 2.90
C LYS A 41 1.75 -26.25 1.44
N THR A 42 1.17 -25.48 0.52
CA THR A 42 1.06 -25.85 -0.89
C THR A 42 2.27 -25.45 -1.74
N GLU A 43 2.93 -24.34 -1.42
CA GLU A 43 4.01 -23.79 -2.25
C GLU A 43 5.41 -23.97 -1.63
N PHE A 44 5.47 -24.21 -0.31
CA PHE A 44 6.76 -24.30 0.41
C PHE A 44 7.02 -25.66 1.05
N ASP A 45 6.15 -26.64 0.82
CA ASP A 45 6.26 -27.99 1.37
C ASP A 45 6.35 -28.01 2.91
N LEU A 46 5.58 -27.13 3.57
CA LEU A 46 5.52 -27.00 5.03
C LEU A 46 4.13 -27.47 5.53
N PRO A 47 3.92 -28.77 5.80
CA PRO A 47 2.61 -29.34 6.10
C PRO A 47 1.90 -28.70 7.30
N GLN A 48 2.68 -28.17 8.25
CA GLN A 48 2.16 -27.48 9.43
C GLN A 48 1.89 -25.97 9.18
N GLY A 49 2.25 -25.44 8.02
CA GLY A 49 2.05 -24.05 7.65
C GLY A 49 2.63 -23.09 8.69
N LEU A 50 1.81 -22.18 9.21
CA LEU A 50 2.21 -21.25 10.27
C LEU A 50 2.61 -21.92 11.59
N ALA A 51 2.25 -23.16 11.82
CA ALA A 51 2.65 -23.91 13.01
C ALA A 51 3.97 -24.70 12.81
N ASP A 52 4.61 -24.62 11.65
CA ASP A 52 5.84 -25.33 11.35
C ASP A 52 6.97 -24.96 12.32
N THR A 53 7.70 -25.98 12.79
CA THR A 53 8.79 -25.84 13.77
C THR A 53 10.17 -26.07 13.17
N SER A 54 10.24 -26.33 11.86
CA SER A 54 11.51 -26.56 11.18
C SER A 54 12.44 -25.36 11.29
N LYS A 55 13.74 -25.65 11.35
CA LYS A 55 14.77 -24.66 11.54
C LYS A 55 15.73 -24.62 10.36
N THR A 56 16.41 -23.50 10.22
CA THR A 56 17.48 -23.27 9.25
C THR A 56 18.66 -22.61 9.92
N LYS A 57 19.85 -22.78 9.35
CA LYS A 57 21.06 -22.12 9.84
C LYS A 57 21.30 -20.83 9.08
N ILE A 58 21.58 -19.78 9.82
CA ILE A 58 21.98 -18.46 9.27
C ILE A 58 23.36 -18.09 9.82
N LYS A 59 24.09 -17.27 9.06
CA LYS A 59 25.36 -16.68 9.51
C LYS A 59 25.10 -15.28 10.02
N VAL A 60 25.27 -15.08 11.32
CA VAL A 60 25.10 -13.79 11.98
C VAL A 60 26.48 -13.22 12.27
N ASP A 61 26.67 -11.92 12.03
CA ASP A 61 27.89 -11.23 12.41
C ASP A 61 27.80 -10.84 13.92
N MET A 62 28.60 -11.48 14.73
CA MET A 62 28.76 -11.15 16.14
C MET A 62 30.16 -10.56 16.36
N GLN A 63 30.24 -9.24 16.47
CA GLN A 63 31.49 -8.49 16.71
C GLN A 63 32.62 -8.83 15.70
N GLY A 64 32.27 -8.85 14.39
CA GLY A 64 33.21 -9.15 13.32
C GLY A 64 33.48 -10.63 13.07
N LYS A 65 32.88 -11.55 13.85
CA LYS A 65 32.93 -12.99 13.63
C LYS A 65 31.60 -13.51 13.10
N LYS A 66 31.63 -14.22 11.97
CA LYS A 66 30.45 -14.91 11.43
C LYS A 66 30.20 -16.19 12.22
N VAL A 67 29.13 -16.20 13.03
CA VAL A 67 28.70 -17.35 13.83
C VAL A 67 27.46 -17.97 13.18
N GLU A 68 27.43 -19.29 13.04
CA GLU A 68 26.22 -20.02 12.65
C GLU A 68 25.20 -20.01 13.80
N GLN A 69 23.98 -19.56 13.50
CA GLN A 69 22.87 -19.60 14.42
C GLN A 69 21.70 -20.35 13.79
N GLU A 70 21.08 -21.23 14.59
CA GLU A 70 19.88 -21.94 14.21
C GLU A 70 18.64 -21.06 14.53
N VAL A 71 17.77 -20.83 13.54
CA VAL A 71 16.54 -20.05 13.66
C VAL A 71 15.39 -20.80 13.03
N HIS A 72 14.15 -20.52 13.45
CA HIS A 72 12.97 -21.08 12.79
C HIS A 72 12.91 -20.63 11.33
N LYS A 73 12.59 -21.55 10.43
CA LYS A 73 12.43 -21.27 9.00
C LYS A 73 11.27 -20.32 8.74
N VAL A 74 10.12 -20.54 9.39
CA VAL A 74 8.94 -19.68 9.29
C VAL A 74 9.06 -18.55 10.30
N GLN A 75 9.74 -17.46 9.94
CA GLN A 75 9.76 -16.21 10.70
C GLN A 75 8.64 -15.31 10.18
N ILE A 76 7.82 -14.80 11.09
CA ILE A 76 6.65 -13.97 10.80
C ILE A 76 6.95 -12.54 11.25
N LEU A 77 6.63 -11.55 10.42
CA LEU A 77 6.77 -10.13 10.72
C LEU A 77 5.50 -9.38 10.34
N ASP A 78 4.95 -8.65 11.31
CA ASP A 78 3.99 -7.58 11.05
C ASP A 78 4.74 -6.23 11.17
N PRO A 79 5.04 -5.55 10.04
CA PRO A 79 5.85 -4.33 10.06
C PRO A 79 5.05 -3.07 10.44
N ALA A 80 3.75 -3.18 10.65
CA ALA A 80 2.87 -2.10 11.10
C ALA A 80 1.84 -2.67 12.08
N THR A 81 2.35 -3.20 13.19
CA THR A 81 1.64 -4.08 14.11
C THR A 81 0.36 -3.49 14.67
N GLY A 82 0.28 -2.16 14.81
CA GLY A 82 -0.86 -1.52 15.44
C GLY A 82 -1.10 -2.08 16.84
N THR A 83 -2.33 -2.49 17.12
CA THR A 83 -2.69 -3.14 18.39
C THR A 83 -2.46 -4.66 18.37
N GLY A 84 -1.67 -5.19 17.46
CA GLY A 84 -1.31 -6.60 17.38
C GLY A 84 -2.36 -7.52 16.76
N THR A 85 -3.25 -7.03 15.92
CA THR A 85 -4.40 -7.80 15.42
C THR A 85 -3.99 -8.99 14.57
N PHE A 86 -3.05 -8.83 13.64
CA PHE A 86 -2.55 -9.94 12.82
C PHE A 86 -1.77 -10.96 13.65
N LEU A 87 -0.89 -10.51 14.55
CA LEU A 87 -0.12 -11.40 15.41
C LEU A 87 -1.05 -12.20 16.34
N ALA A 88 -2.08 -11.56 16.89
CA ALA A 88 -3.10 -12.23 17.70
C ALA A 88 -3.85 -13.31 16.90
N GLU A 89 -4.20 -13.03 15.65
CA GLU A 89 -4.85 -14.00 14.79
C GLU A 89 -3.94 -15.18 14.44
N VAL A 90 -2.65 -14.94 14.21
CA VAL A 90 -1.68 -16.03 14.04
C VAL A 90 -1.65 -16.95 15.26
N ILE A 91 -1.62 -16.37 16.48
CA ILE A 91 -1.69 -17.17 17.73
C ILE A 91 -2.96 -18.02 17.78
N LYS A 92 -4.13 -17.42 17.53
CA LYS A 92 -5.42 -18.12 17.51
C LYS A 92 -5.42 -19.24 16.48
N HIS A 93 -5.00 -18.93 15.24
CA HIS A 93 -4.97 -19.91 14.16
C HIS A 93 -4.06 -21.10 14.48
N VAL A 94 -2.87 -20.83 14.99
CA VAL A 94 -1.94 -21.88 15.42
C VAL A 94 -2.53 -22.68 16.59
N HIS A 95 -3.12 -22.02 17.60
CA HIS A 95 -3.73 -22.67 18.74
C HIS A 95 -4.83 -23.67 18.34
N THR A 96 -5.61 -23.37 17.29
CA THR A 96 -6.64 -24.31 16.81
C THR A 96 -6.08 -25.68 16.43
N LYS A 97 -4.82 -25.77 16.01
CA LYS A 97 -4.13 -27.02 15.64
C LYS A 97 -3.74 -27.86 16.87
N PHE A 98 -3.79 -27.25 18.08
CA PHE A 98 -3.47 -27.91 19.35
C PHE A 98 -4.74 -28.32 20.13
N LYS A 99 -5.92 -28.26 19.50
CA LYS A 99 -7.15 -28.79 20.13
C LYS A 99 -6.95 -30.26 20.47
N GLY A 100 -7.19 -30.62 21.75
CA GLY A 100 -6.95 -31.98 22.27
C GLY A 100 -5.49 -32.26 22.68
N GLN A 101 -4.56 -31.34 22.50
CA GLN A 101 -3.13 -31.46 22.85
C GLN A 101 -2.66 -30.35 23.80
N GLN A 102 -3.50 -29.95 24.71
CA GLN A 102 -3.26 -28.82 25.63
C GLN A 102 -1.98 -28.97 26.46
N GLY A 103 -1.55 -30.21 26.79
CA GLY A 103 -0.38 -30.49 27.60
C GLY A 103 0.95 -30.03 26.97
N ILE A 104 1.01 -29.92 25.66
CA ILE A 104 2.24 -29.48 24.94
C ILE A 104 2.16 -28.02 24.50
N TRP A 105 1.01 -27.35 24.64
CA TRP A 105 0.78 -26.01 24.12
C TRP A 105 1.76 -24.97 24.73
N SER A 106 1.90 -24.96 26.05
CA SER A 106 2.78 -23.98 26.71
C SER A 106 4.24 -24.15 26.27
N ASN A 107 4.73 -25.38 26.16
CA ASN A 107 6.07 -25.63 25.66
C ASN A 107 6.23 -25.20 24.19
N TYR A 108 5.22 -25.46 23.35
CA TYR A 108 5.24 -25.01 21.94
C TYR A 108 5.26 -23.48 21.84
N VAL A 109 4.46 -22.78 22.64
CA VAL A 109 4.46 -21.30 22.68
C VAL A 109 5.84 -20.76 22.99
N GLU A 110 6.48 -21.26 24.06
CA GLU A 110 7.79 -20.79 24.49
C GLU A 110 8.93 -21.11 23.52
N THR A 111 8.92 -22.33 22.96
CA THR A 111 10.05 -22.81 22.17
C THR A 111 9.91 -22.53 20.69
N HIS A 112 8.68 -22.40 20.18
CA HIS A 112 8.45 -22.31 18.74
C HIS A 112 7.62 -21.10 18.31
N LEU A 113 6.64 -20.63 19.06
CA LEU A 113 5.76 -19.55 18.60
C LEU A 113 6.37 -18.17 18.89
N LEU A 114 6.65 -17.84 20.16
CA LEU A 114 7.16 -16.54 20.55
C LEU A 114 8.50 -16.17 19.89
N PRO A 115 9.46 -17.09 19.72
CA PRO A 115 10.75 -16.76 19.10
C PRO A 115 10.69 -16.35 17.63
N ARG A 116 9.57 -16.56 16.93
CA ARG A 116 9.43 -16.30 15.50
C ARG A 116 8.28 -15.35 15.13
N LEU A 117 7.56 -14.84 16.13
CA LEU A 117 6.46 -13.92 15.95
C LEU A 117 6.95 -12.48 16.22
N ASN A 118 7.24 -11.74 15.18
CA ASN A 118 7.86 -10.42 15.26
C ASN A 118 6.88 -9.32 14.85
N GLY A 119 6.96 -8.17 15.49
CA GLY A 119 6.17 -7.00 15.18
C GLY A 119 6.96 -5.71 15.32
N PHE A 120 6.69 -4.74 14.44
CA PHE A 120 7.23 -3.38 14.55
C PHE A 120 6.08 -2.37 14.64
N GLU A 121 6.18 -1.46 15.58
CA GLU A 121 5.20 -0.41 15.80
C GLU A 121 5.89 0.92 16.09
N LEU A 122 5.38 2.00 15.48
CA LEU A 122 5.94 3.33 15.65
C LEU A 122 5.34 4.09 16.84
N LEU A 123 4.08 3.80 17.18
CA LEU A 123 3.31 4.53 18.19
C LEU A 123 3.35 3.81 19.54
N MET A 124 3.85 4.47 20.56
CA MET A 124 3.97 3.93 21.93
C MET A 124 2.64 3.36 22.44
N ALA A 125 1.53 4.05 22.22
CA ALA A 125 0.23 3.59 22.72
C ALA A 125 -0.23 2.29 22.03
N SER A 126 -0.11 2.20 20.70
CA SER A 126 -0.43 0.98 19.95
C SER A 126 0.50 -0.17 20.34
N TYR A 127 1.78 0.10 20.52
CA TYR A 127 2.78 -0.83 21.00
C TYR A 127 2.40 -1.42 22.37
N ALA A 128 2.07 -0.58 23.36
CA ALA A 128 1.65 -1.04 24.68
C ALA A 128 0.37 -1.89 24.61
N MET A 129 -0.59 -1.48 23.78
CA MET A 129 -1.83 -2.23 23.57
C MET A 129 -1.59 -3.57 22.89
N ALA A 130 -0.63 -3.66 21.95
CA ALA A 130 -0.26 -4.93 21.33
C ALA A 130 0.28 -5.92 22.36
N HIS A 131 1.20 -5.50 23.24
CA HIS A 131 1.71 -6.34 24.32
C HIS A 131 0.60 -6.84 25.23
N LEU A 132 -0.27 -5.93 25.71
CA LEU A 132 -1.39 -6.29 26.58
C LEU A 132 -2.35 -7.28 25.88
N LYS A 133 -2.70 -7.03 24.63
CA LYS A 133 -3.62 -7.89 23.87
C LYS A 133 -3.06 -9.29 23.65
N LEU A 134 -1.78 -9.39 23.30
CA LEU A 134 -1.13 -10.68 23.08
C LEU A 134 -1.00 -11.48 24.39
N ASP A 135 -0.69 -10.81 25.50
CA ASP A 135 -0.58 -11.43 26.82
C ASP A 135 -1.94 -11.99 27.27
N LEU A 136 -3.01 -11.18 27.21
CA LEU A 136 -4.36 -11.61 27.53
C LEU A 136 -4.80 -12.78 26.66
N LEU A 137 -4.54 -12.72 25.34
CA LEU A 137 -4.89 -13.78 24.42
C LEU A 137 -4.18 -15.10 24.76
N LEU A 138 -2.86 -15.06 25.03
CA LEU A 138 -2.14 -16.28 25.42
C LEU A 138 -2.68 -16.86 26.73
N THR A 139 -3.02 -16.01 27.70
CA THR A 139 -3.66 -16.45 28.94
C THR A 139 -4.99 -17.15 28.67
N GLU A 140 -5.82 -16.60 27.78
CA GLU A 140 -7.10 -17.21 27.36
C GLU A 140 -6.91 -18.57 26.67
N THR A 141 -5.78 -18.79 25.98
CA THR A 141 -5.46 -20.09 25.36
C THR A 141 -5.01 -21.16 26.37
N GLY A 142 -4.87 -20.80 27.66
CA GLY A 142 -4.37 -21.69 28.70
C GLY A 142 -2.84 -21.79 28.73
N TYR A 143 -2.13 -20.89 28.06
CA TYR A 143 -0.68 -20.80 28.15
C TYR A 143 -0.23 -20.47 29.57
N LYS A 144 0.73 -21.24 30.09
CA LYS A 144 1.34 -21.04 31.39
C LYS A 144 2.86 -20.86 31.19
N PRO A 145 3.39 -19.63 31.38
CA PRO A 145 4.80 -19.37 31.21
C PRO A 145 5.62 -20.11 32.27
N THR A 146 6.72 -20.74 31.85
CA THR A 146 7.69 -21.37 32.75
C THR A 146 8.85 -20.45 33.06
N LYS A 147 9.04 -19.40 32.26
CA LYS A 147 10.06 -18.37 32.42
C LYS A 147 9.55 -17.03 31.92
N GLU A 148 10.11 -15.96 32.39
CA GLU A 148 9.83 -14.63 31.88
C GLU A 148 10.30 -14.54 30.42
N GLN A 149 9.35 -14.29 29.51
CA GLN A 149 9.61 -14.18 28.09
C GLN A 149 8.80 -13.02 27.50
N ARG A 150 9.47 -12.12 26.82
CA ARG A 150 8.85 -10.96 26.18
C ARG A 150 8.36 -11.28 24.77
N PHE A 151 7.24 -10.66 24.38
CA PHE A 151 6.82 -10.63 22.97
C PHE A 151 7.83 -9.84 22.14
N ARG A 152 8.09 -10.33 20.94
CA ARG A 152 9.01 -9.69 19.98
C ARG A 152 8.29 -8.60 19.16
N VAL A 153 7.57 -7.75 19.85
CA VAL A 153 7.02 -6.51 19.33
C VAL A 153 7.89 -5.37 19.78
N TYR A 154 8.38 -4.54 18.88
CA TYR A 154 9.38 -3.51 19.12
C TYR A 154 8.89 -2.15 18.69
N LEU A 155 9.21 -1.13 19.51
CA LEU A 155 8.93 0.26 19.20
C LEU A 155 10.00 0.79 18.22
N THR A 156 9.70 0.76 16.94
CA THR A 156 10.65 1.14 15.88
C THR A 156 9.93 1.57 14.60
N ASN A 157 10.58 2.43 13.79
CA ASN A 157 10.12 2.71 12.45
C ASN A 157 10.59 1.60 11.49
N SER A 158 9.66 0.89 10.89
CA SER A 158 9.96 -0.16 9.90
C SER A 158 10.68 0.37 8.67
N LEU A 159 10.35 1.59 8.24
CA LEU A 159 10.89 2.20 7.02
C LEU A 159 12.26 2.85 7.22
N GLU A 160 12.88 2.65 8.37
CA GLU A 160 14.27 3.02 8.64
C GLU A 160 15.17 1.79 8.62
N GLU A 161 16.38 1.99 8.10
CA GLU A 161 17.42 0.96 8.15
C GLU A 161 17.80 0.65 9.61
N TYR A 162 18.47 -0.49 9.82
CA TYR A 162 19.07 -0.75 11.12
C TYR A 162 20.18 0.28 11.42
N HIS A 163 20.23 0.76 12.65
CA HIS A 163 21.32 1.61 13.11
C HIS A 163 22.33 0.80 13.91
N PRO A 164 23.66 1.01 13.71
CA PRO A 164 24.67 0.41 14.57
C PRO A 164 24.48 0.85 16.02
N ASP A 165 24.82 -0.04 16.96
CA ASP A 165 24.78 0.28 18.38
C ASP A 165 25.72 1.46 18.69
N THR A 166 25.17 2.57 19.15
CA THR A 166 25.93 3.78 19.49
C THR A 166 26.48 3.78 20.91
N GLY A 167 26.30 2.69 21.67
CA GLY A 167 26.93 2.48 22.98
C GLY A 167 26.62 3.54 24.05
N THR A 168 25.47 4.22 23.96
CA THR A 168 25.10 5.22 24.95
C THR A 168 24.68 4.60 26.29
N LEU A 169 25.42 4.88 27.33
CA LEU A 169 25.29 4.34 28.71
C LEU A 169 23.97 4.69 29.42
N PHE A 170 23.14 5.58 28.88
CA PHE A 170 22.01 6.17 29.63
C PHE A 170 20.63 5.56 29.36
N ALA A 171 20.50 4.54 28.52
CA ALA A 171 19.20 3.94 28.22
C ALA A 171 19.30 2.44 27.95
N ASN A 172 19.81 1.65 28.90
CA ASN A 172 19.97 0.20 28.74
C ASN A 172 18.72 -0.52 28.22
N TRP A 173 17.53 -0.11 28.61
CA TRP A 173 16.29 -0.72 28.16
C TRP A 173 15.95 -0.34 26.70
N LEU A 174 15.99 0.95 26.35
CA LEU A 174 15.70 1.43 24.98
C LEU A 174 16.78 0.96 24.01
N SER A 175 18.03 0.87 24.44
CA SER A 175 19.12 0.36 23.61
C SER A 175 18.98 -1.14 23.35
N THR A 176 18.59 -1.93 24.34
CA THR A 176 18.33 -3.37 24.16
C THR A 176 17.20 -3.61 23.18
N GLU A 177 16.10 -2.88 23.29
CA GLU A 177 14.97 -3.00 22.38
C GLU A 177 15.33 -2.59 20.94
N ALA A 178 16.04 -1.48 20.79
CA ALA A 178 16.53 -1.04 19.50
C ALA A 178 17.48 -2.06 18.85
N ASN A 179 18.38 -2.66 19.65
CA ASN A 179 19.32 -3.68 19.19
C ASN A 179 18.61 -4.97 18.75
N GLU A 180 17.57 -5.39 19.48
CA GLU A 180 16.76 -6.55 19.08
C GLU A 180 15.99 -6.28 17.78
N ALA A 181 15.37 -5.10 17.65
CA ALA A 181 14.73 -4.68 16.41
C ALA A 181 15.71 -4.63 15.23
N ASN A 182 16.91 -4.07 15.46
CA ASN A 182 17.98 -4.01 14.45
C ASN A 182 18.46 -5.39 14.04
N ARG A 183 18.54 -6.34 14.98
CA ARG A 183 18.90 -7.74 14.68
C ARG A 183 17.86 -8.38 13.75
N ILE A 184 16.57 -8.11 13.96
CA ILE A 184 15.53 -8.62 13.05
C ILE A 184 15.70 -7.99 11.68
N LYS A 185 15.86 -6.68 11.59
CA LYS A 185 16.07 -5.96 10.33
C LYS A 185 17.31 -6.46 9.58
N LYS A 186 18.39 -6.75 10.29
CA LYS A 186 19.67 -7.15 9.69
C LYS A 186 19.77 -8.63 9.39
N ASP A 187 19.44 -9.50 10.34
CA ASP A 187 19.89 -10.89 10.33
C ASP A 187 18.76 -11.93 10.24
N THR A 188 17.51 -11.57 10.63
CA THR A 188 16.43 -12.55 10.66
C THR A 188 15.93 -12.85 9.24
N PRO A 189 15.86 -14.14 8.84
CA PRO A 189 15.34 -14.55 7.54
C PRO A 189 13.80 -14.51 7.57
N VAL A 190 13.22 -13.31 7.42
CA VAL A 190 11.77 -13.15 7.46
C VAL A 190 11.15 -13.82 6.26
N MET A 191 10.37 -14.88 6.49
CA MET A 191 9.70 -15.65 5.46
C MET A 191 8.25 -15.18 5.21
N CYS A 192 7.54 -14.76 6.25
CA CYS A 192 6.16 -14.33 6.18
C CYS A 192 6.02 -12.89 6.66
N ILE A 193 5.56 -11.99 5.80
CA ILE A 193 5.25 -10.60 6.14
C ILE A 193 3.75 -10.42 5.96
N ILE A 194 3.06 -10.05 7.03
CA ILE A 194 1.59 -9.89 7.05
C ILE A 194 1.23 -8.56 7.69
N GLY A 195 0.13 -7.94 7.28
CA GLY A 195 -0.31 -6.71 7.95
C GLY A 195 -1.26 -5.85 7.14
N ASN A 196 -1.58 -4.70 7.73
CA ASN A 196 -2.30 -3.60 7.12
C ASN A 196 -1.44 -2.33 7.26
N PRO A 197 -0.53 -2.04 6.31
CA PRO A 197 0.32 -0.85 6.39
C PRO A 197 -0.50 0.45 6.32
N PRO A 198 -0.01 1.56 6.88
CA PRO A 198 -0.72 2.84 6.86
C PRO A 198 -0.90 3.39 5.43
N TYR A 199 -2.04 4.08 5.19
CA TYR A 199 -2.36 4.76 3.93
C TYR A 199 -2.18 6.27 4.11
N SER A 200 -1.07 6.81 3.67
CA SER A 200 -0.75 8.23 3.78
C SER A 200 -0.29 8.78 2.44
N GLY A 201 -1.17 9.48 1.75
CA GLY A 201 -0.86 10.07 0.43
C GLY A 201 0.31 11.05 0.45
N GLU A 202 0.64 11.63 1.61
CA GLU A 202 1.81 12.48 1.86
C GLU A 202 2.65 11.87 2.99
N SER A 203 3.49 10.91 2.63
CA SER A 203 4.35 10.21 3.57
C SER A 203 5.38 11.12 4.21
N ALA A 204 5.51 11.04 5.54
CA ALA A 204 6.59 11.65 6.32
C ALA A 204 7.88 10.84 6.27
N ASN A 205 7.82 9.56 5.88
CA ASN A 205 8.96 8.65 5.80
C ASN A 205 9.81 8.96 4.56
N LYS A 206 10.83 9.80 4.71
CA LYS A 206 11.73 10.26 3.63
C LYS A 206 13.19 9.90 3.87
N GLY A 207 13.47 8.92 4.74
CA GLY A 207 14.82 8.42 5.02
C GLY A 207 15.51 7.90 3.76
N GLU A 208 16.82 8.10 3.65
CA GLU A 208 17.60 7.76 2.45
C GLU A 208 17.47 6.29 2.06
N TRP A 209 17.48 5.40 3.05
CA TRP A 209 17.39 3.96 2.80
C TRP A 209 16.11 3.57 2.07
N ILE A 210 14.93 3.91 2.63
CA ILE A 210 13.66 3.56 1.98
C ILE A 210 13.50 4.27 0.64
N MET A 211 13.95 5.53 0.54
CA MET A 211 13.87 6.27 -0.73
C MET A 211 14.77 5.66 -1.80
N SER A 212 15.93 5.11 -1.45
CA SER A 212 16.79 4.37 -2.38
C SER A 212 16.10 3.10 -2.90
N LEU A 213 15.42 2.35 -2.02
CA LEU A 213 14.64 1.19 -2.41
C LEU A 213 13.47 1.56 -3.35
N MET A 214 12.84 2.71 -3.13
CA MET A 214 11.73 3.21 -3.96
C MET A 214 12.15 3.56 -5.39
N GLU A 215 13.44 3.76 -5.67
CA GLU A 215 13.90 4.03 -7.04
C GLU A 215 13.60 2.88 -8.02
N ASP A 216 13.49 1.64 -7.52
CA ASP A 216 13.08 0.51 -8.35
C ASP A 216 11.63 0.64 -8.87
N TYR A 217 10.75 1.24 -8.08
CA TYR A 217 9.35 1.48 -8.48
C TYR A 217 9.19 2.70 -9.39
N LYS A 218 10.21 3.57 -9.46
CA LYS A 218 10.24 4.78 -10.29
C LYS A 218 10.95 4.57 -11.64
N LYS A 219 11.12 3.34 -12.06
CA LYS A 219 11.65 2.96 -13.38
C LYS A 219 10.52 2.54 -14.30
N GLU A 220 10.69 2.78 -15.60
CA GLU A 220 9.82 2.18 -16.61
C GLU A 220 9.95 0.65 -16.60
N PRO A 221 8.91 -0.09 -17.02
CA PRO A 221 9.03 -1.53 -17.25
C PRO A 221 10.25 -1.85 -18.11
N GLY A 222 11.04 -2.83 -17.65
CA GLY A 222 12.39 -3.10 -18.16
C GLY A 222 13.50 -2.64 -17.20
N GLY A 223 13.19 -1.77 -16.24
CA GLY A 223 14.06 -1.41 -15.11
C GLY A 223 15.26 -0.52 -15.44
N LYS A 224 15.34 0.00 -16.67
CA LYS A 224 16.49 0.81 -17.15
C LYS A 224 16.20 2.30 -17.14
N GLU A 225 15.08 2.73 -17.69
CA GLU A 225 14.73 4.14 -17.84
C GLU A 225 13.94 4.63 -16.61
N LYS A 226 14.11 5.92 -16.28
CA LYS A 226 13.31 6.58 -15.25
C LYS A 226 11.85 6.70 -15.70
N LEU A 227 10.93 6.52 -14.76
CA LEU A 227 9.49 6.63 -14.99
C LEU A 227 9.14 8.00 -15.60
N LYS A 228 8.48 8.00 -16.75
CA LYS A 228 8.10 9.21 -17.52
C LYS A 228 6.80 9.81 -17.00
N GLU A 229 6.76 10.10 -15.69
CA GLU A 229 5.63 10.75 -15.03
C GLU A 229 6.03 12.13 -14.52
N ARG A 230 5.19 13.14 -14.77
CA ARG A 230 5.45 14.52 -14.30
C ARG A 230 5.37 14.63 -12.77
N ASN A 231 4.52 13.85 -12.14
CA ASN A 231 4.30 13.91 -10.71
C ASN A 231 3.99 12.52 -10.13
N PRO A 232 5.00 11.69 -9.86
CA PRO A 232 4.80 10.36 -9.31
C PRO A 232 4.56 10.37 -7.80
N LYS A 233 3.92 11.40 -7.24
CA LYS A 233 3.68 11.51 -5.78
C LYS A 233 3.00 10.28 -5.19
N MET A 234 2.07 9.69 -5.93
CA MET A 234 1.33 8.50 -5.47
C MET A 234 2.23 7.29 -5.22
N VAL A 235 3.36 7.18 -5.92
CA VAL A 235 4.34 6.09 -5.71
C VAL A 235 5.04 6.24 -4.35
N ASN A 236 5.03 7.43 -3.75
CA ASN A 236 5.64 7.67 -2.44
C ASN A 236 4.65 7.54 -1.25
N ASP A 237 3.44 7.04 -1.47
CA ASP A 237 2.50 6.70 -0.39
C ASP A 237 3.11 5.65 0.56
N ASP A 238 2.78 5.72 1.85
CA ASP A 238 3.36 4.81 2.85
C ASP A 238 3.08 3.35 2.52
N TYR A 239 1.86 2.97 2.11
CA TYR A 239 1.58 1.58 1.76
C TYR A 239 2.48 1.05 0.63
N VAL A 240 2.86 1.92 -0.33
CA VAL A 240 3.78 1.55 -1.42
C VAL A 240 5.19 1.32 -0.89
N LYS A 241 5.64 2.14 0.06
CA LYS A 241 6.90 1.95 0.76
C LYS A 241 6.92 0.65 1.56
N PHE A 242 5.83 0.32 2.26
CA PHE A 242 5.71 -0.94 2.97
C PHE A 242 5.70 -2.15 2.03
N LEU A 243 5.09 -2.05 0.84
CA LEU A 243 5.20 -3.09 -0.19
C LEU A 243 6.65 -3.26 -0.66
N ARG A 244 7.37 -2.16 -0.92
CA ARG A 244 8.79 -2.24 -1.32
C ARG A 244 9.68 -2.75 -0.19
N TYR A 245 9.39 -2.36 1.04
CA TYR A 245 10.02 -2.88 2.25
C TYR A 245 9.86 -4.40 2.35
N GLY A 246 8.63 -4.90 2.26
CA GLY A 246 8.36 -6.34 2.29
C GLY A 246 9.03 -7.08 1.14
N GLN A 247 8.98 -6.52 -0.07
CA GLN A 247 9.70 -7.08 -1.23
C GLN A 247 11.21 -7.19 -0.97
N HIS A 248 11.83 -6.17 -0.37
CA HIS A 248 13.25 -6.19 -0.04
C HIS A 248 13.62 -7.37 0.88
N TYR A 249 12.81 -7.62 1.94
CA TYR A 249 13.08 -8.73 2.85
C TYR A 249 12.87 -10.10 2.20
N ILE A 250 11.84 -10.24 1.37
CA ILE A 250 11.60 -11.48 0.60
C ILE A 250 12.71 -11.70 -0.43
N GLU A 251 13.20 -10.66 -1.08
CA GLU A 251 14.37 -10.74 -1.99
C GLU A 251 15.63 -11.16 -1.26
N LYS A 252 15.90 -10.53 -0.11
CA LYS A 252 17.05 -10.83 0.75
C LYS A 252 17.02 -12.26 1.28
N ASN A 253 15.85 -12.77 1.65
CA ASN A 253 15.67 -14.15 2.12
C ASN A 253 15.69 -15.18 0.98
N GLY A 254 15.45 -14.73 -0.26
CA GLY A 254 15.40 -15.58 -1.46
C GLY A 254 14.03 -16.23 -1.69
N SER A 255 13.22 -16.42 -0.65
CA SER A 255 11.87 -17.01 -0.72
C SER A 255 10.98 -16.47 0.40
N GLY A 256 9.66 -16.51 0.23
CA GLY A 256 8.70 -16.12 1.26
C GLY A 256 7.37 -15.61 0.71
N VAL A 257 6.54 -15.13 1.62
CA VAL A 257 5.18 -14.63 1.38
C VAL A 257 5.04 -13.23 1.96
N LEU A 258 4.53 -12.30 1.15
CA LEU A 258 4.10 -10.96 1.58
C LEU A 258 2.59 -10.87 1.40
N ALA A 259 1.83 -10.64 2.45
CA ALA A 259 0.37 -10.60 2.41
C ALA A 259 -0.17 -9.35 3.13
N PHE A 260 -0.64 -8.38 2.35
CA PHE A 260 -1.18 -7.12 2.86
C PHE A 260 -2.58 -6.85 2.36
N ILE A 261 -3.37 -6.12 3.18
CA ILE A 261 -4.48 -5.32 2.65
C ILE A 261 -3.99 -3.90 2.47
N ASN A 262 -4.25 -3.30 1.32
CA ASN A 262 -3.81 -1.94 0.99
C ASN A 262 -4.69 -1.33 -0.11
N PRO A 263 -4.58 -0.02 -0.39
CA PRO A 263 -5.29 0.63 -1.48
C PRO A 263 -5.09 -0.09 -2.82
N HIS A 264 -6.18 -0.29 -3.56
CA HIS A 264 -6.19 -1.02 -4.82
C HIS A 264 -5.63 -0.22 -6.02
N GLY A 265 -5.35 1.07 -5.83
CA GLY A 265 -4.95 1.97 -6.93
C GLY A 265 -3.72 1.52 -7.72
N PHE A 266 -2.81 0.76 -7.12
CA PHE A 266 -1.63 0.25 -7.83
C PHE A 266 -1.96 -0.84 -8.87
N LEU A 267 -3.13 -1.48 -8.79
CA LEU A 267 -3.52 -2.55 -9.69
C LEU A 267 -3.72 -2.07 -11.14
N ASP A 268 -4.23 -0.85 -11.34
CA ASP A 268 -4.61 -0.33 -12.66
C ASP A 268 -4.05 1.05 -13.02
N ASN A 269 -3.72 1.90 -12.06
CA ASN A 269 -3.27 3.26 -12.35
C ASN A 269 -1.92 3.25 -13.11
N PRO A 270 -1.82 3.96 -14.24
CA PRO A 270 -0.62 4.01 -15.10
C PRO A 270 0.66 4.41 -14.38
N THR A 271 0.58 5.28 -13.37
CA THR A 271 1.74 5.74 -12.60
C THR A 271 2.48 4.61 -11.90
N PHE A 272 1.79 3.51 -11.57
CA PHE A 272 2.38 2.35 -10.88
C PHE A 272 2.92 1.26 -11.82
N ARG A 273 3.02 1.48 -13.14
CA ARG A 273 3.51 0.46 -14.07
C ARG A 273 4.91 -0.07 -13.74
N GLY A 274 5.80 0.82 -13.27
CA GLY A 274 7.14 0.44 -12.83
C GLY A 274 7.11 -0.43 -11.57
N MET A 275 6.28 -0.07 -10.58
CA MET A 275 6.04 -0.88 -9.39
C MET A 275 5.49 -2.27 -9.78
N ARG A 276 4.43 -2.34 -10.60
CA ARG A 276 3.87 -3.62 -11.03
C ARG A 276 4.91 -4.48 -11.73
N TRP A 277 5.70 -3.90 -12.62
CA TRP A 277 6.77 -4.63 -13.29
C TRP A 277 7.82 -5.16 -12.29
N SER A 278 8.24 -4.37 -11.30
CA SER A 278 9.17 -4.80 -10.26
C SER A 278 8.60 -5.96 -9.45
N LEU A 279 7.33 -5.90 -9.04
CA LEU A 279 6.65 -6.99 -8.33
C LEU A 279 6.59 -8.27 -9.19
N LEU A 280 6.25 -8.14 -10.47
CA LEU A 280 6.21 -9.27 -11.41
C LEU A 280 7.58 -9.93 -11.62
N LYS A 281 8.64 -9.16 -11.58
CA LYS A 281 10.02 -9.68 -11.68
C LYS A 281 10.44 -10.43 -10.42
N THR A 282 10.02 -9.98 -9.26
CA THR A 282 10.44 -10.54 -7.96
C THR A 282 9.68 -11.81 -7.60
N TYR A 283 8.36 -11.79 -7.72
CA TYR A 283 7.51 -12.87 -7.23
C TYR A 283 7.23 -13.93 -8.31
N ASP A 284 6.82 -15.12 -7.88
CA ASP A 284 6.46 -16.24 -8.75
C ASP A 284 4.95 -16.21 -9.02
N LYS A 285 4.16 -15.97 -7.96
CA LYS A 285 2.69 -15.86 -8.02
C LYS A 285 2.24 -14.63 -7.23
N ILE A 286 1.20 -13.98 -7.72
CA ILE A 286 0.54 -12.85 -7.07
C ILE A 286 -0.96 -13.12 -7.07
N TYR A 287 -1.58 -13.16 -5.89
CA TYR A 287 -3.01 -13.27 -5.73
C TYR A 287 -3.56 -11.91 -5.31
N THR A 288 -4.57 -11.42 -6.00
CA THR A 288 -5.25 -10.16 -5.68
C THR A 288 -6.73 -10.38 -5.56
N ILE A 289 -7.32 -9.98 -4.42
CA ILE A 289 -8.76 -9.90 -4.24
C ILE A 289 -9.10 -8.43 -4.15
N ASP A 290 -9.66 -7.86 -5.22
CA ASP A 290 -10.10 -6.46 -5.22
C ASP A 290 -11.43 -6.38 -4.47
N LEU A 291 -11.39 -5.77 -3.29
CA LEU A 291 -12.55 -5.57 -2.42
C LEU A 291 -13.32 -4.31 -2.79
N HIS A 292 -12.86 -3.56 -3.79
CA HIS A 292 -13.52 -2.35 -4.30
C HIS A 292 -13.90 -1.32 -3.21
N GLY A 293 -15.10 -0.74 -3.28
CA GLY A 293 -15.60 0.23 -2.30
C GLY A 293 -15.05 1.64 -2.50
N ASN A 294 -14.64 2.01 -3.72
CA ASN A 294 -14.11 3.34 -4.02
C ASN A 294 -15.26 4.35 -4.23
N THR A 295 -15.66 5.02 -3.15
CA THR A 295 -16.74 6.01 -3.20
C THR A 295 -16.38 7.26 -4.00
N ARG A 296 -15.08 7.57 -4.21
CA ARG A 296 -14.64 8.69 -5.07
C ARG A 296 -14.94 8.43 -6.54
N ARG A 297 -14.98 7.16 -6.96
CA ARG A 297 -15.30 6.73 -8.33
C ARG A 297 -16.77 6.34 -8.49
N ASN A 298 -17.57 6.41 -7.42
CA ASN A 298 -18.95 5.92 -7.39
C ASN A 298 -19.04 4.47 -7.91
N GLU A 299 -18.13 3.61 -7.44
CA GLU A 299 -18.13 2.20 -7.83
C GLU A 299 -19.45 1.54 -7.43
N THR A 300 -19.99 0.75 -8.35
CA THR A 300 -21.18 -0.07 -8.15
C THR A 300 -20.85 -1.53 -8.46
N ALA A 301 -21.59 -2.44 -7.86
CA ALA A 301 -21.53 -3.85 -8.22
C ALA A 301 -22.01 -4.05 -9.67
N LEU A 302 -21.76 -5.23 -10.24
CA LEU A 302 -22.11 -5.54 -11.64
C LEU A 302 -23.60 -5.44 -11.95
N ASP A 303 -24.46 -5.62 -10.94
CA ASP A 303 -25.92 -5.49 -11.03
C ASP A 303 -26.42 -4.05 -10.81
N GLY A 304 -25.49 -3.07 -10.66
CA GLY A 304 -25.79 -1.68 -10.41
C GLY A 304 -26.10 -1.36 -8.93
N SER A 305 -26.05 -2.32 -8.01
CA SER A 305 -26.22 -2.08 -6.59
C SER A 305 -25.02 -1.35 -5.97
N ILE A 306 -25.22 -0.78 -4.78
CA ILE A 306 -24.15 -0.05 -4.06
C ILE A 306 -23.04 -1.04 -3.66
N ASP A 307 -21.81 -0.73 -4.06
CA ASP A 307 -20.63 -1.40 -3.57
C ASP A 307 -20.07 -0.69 -2.33
N GLN A 308 -19.90 -1.43 -1.22
CA GLN A 308 -19.46 -0.87 0.04
C GLN A 308 -18.01 -1.23 0.35
N ASN A 309 -17.27 -0.24 0.87
CA ASN A 309 -15.92 -0.48 1.37
C ASN A 309 -15.94 -1.31 2.66
N VAL A 310 -14.96 -2.17 2.84
CA VAL A 310 -14.75 -2.94 4.09
C VAL A 310 -14.25 -2.07 5.25
N PHE A 311 -13.75 -0.87 4.93
CA PHE A 311 -13.38 0.18 5.89
C PHE A 311 -14.29 1.41 5.76
N ASP A 312 -14.23 2.31 6.73
CA ASP A 312 -14.91 3.62 6.65
C ASP A 312 -14.03 4.67 5.95
N ILE A 313 -13.55 4.34 4.74
CA ILE A 313 -12.74 5.20 3.89
C ILE A 313 -13.30 5.30 2.48
N MET A 314 -12.91 6.36 1.77
CA MET A 314 -13.36 6.59 0.38
C MET A 314 -12.53 5.86 -0.68
N GLN A 315 -11.37 5.34 -0.30
CA GLN A 315 -10.44 4.71 -1.23
C GLN A 315 -10.67 3.19 -1.24
N GLY A 316 -10.88 2.62 -2.42
CA GLY A 316 -11.02 1.17 -2.57
C GLY A 316 -9.76 0.42 -2.16
N VAL A 317 -9.93 -0.79 -1.67
CA VAL A 317 -8.84 -1.61 -1.13
C VAL A 317 -8.82 -3.00 -1.75
N SER A 318 -7.68 -3.66 -1.67
CA SER A 318 -7.48 -5.04 -2.12
C SER A 318 -6.63 -5.83 -1.13
N ILE A 319 -6.90 -7.13 -1.01
CA ILE A 319 -6.01 -8.09 -0.37
C ILE A 319 -5.02 -8.55 -1.44
N ASN A 320 -3.73 -8.47 -1.14
CA ASN A 320 -2.66 -8.81 -2.07
C ASN A 320 -1.69 -9.77 -1.41
N ILE A 321 -1.46 -10.92 -2.03
CA ILE A 321 -0.58 -11.96 -1.54
C ILE A 321 0.47 -12.26 -2.62
N PHE A 322 1.71 -11.99 -2.30
CA PHE A 322 2.86 -12.13 -3.17
C PHE A 322 3.70 -13.32 -2.70
N VAL A 323 3.92 -14.29 -3.58
CA VAL A 323 4.59 -15.55 -3.26
C VAL A 323 5.89 -15.65 -4.07
N LYS A 324 7.00 -15.84 -3.38
CA LYS A 324 8.32 -16.13 -3.98
C LYS A 324 8.83 -17.46 -3.45
N THR A 325 8.79 -18.49 -4.28
CA THR A 325 9.32 -19.80 -3.93
C THR A 325 10.81 -19.97 -4.27
N GLY A 326 11.33 -19.08 -5.12
CA GLY A 326 12.68 -19.16 -5.66
C GLY A 326 12.82 -20.15 -6.83
N LYS A 327 11.72 -20.74 -7.29
CA LYS A 327 11.71 -21.75 -8.38
C LYS A 327 11.52 -21.12 -9.77
N LYS A 328 11.10 -19.85 -9.87
CA LYS A 328 10.86 -19.13 -11.12
C LYS A 328 12.17 -18.87 -11.88
N LYS A 329 12.14 -19.03 -13.21
CA LYS A 329 13.27 -18.65 -14.07
C LYS A 329 13.46 -17.14 -14.05
N THR A 330 14.70 -16.68 -14.14
CA THR A 330 15.09 -15.26 -13.99
C THR A 330 14.37 -14.32 -14.95
N ASN A 331 14.01 -14.78 -16.15
CA ASN A 331 13.37 -13.95 -17.18
C ASN A 331 11.84 -14.00 -17.16
N ASP A 332 11.25 -14.92 -16.41
CA ASP A 332 9.81 -15.05 -16.34
C ASP A 332 9.20 -13.94 -15.46
N LEU A 333 7.97 -13.57 -15.74
CA LEU A 333 7.16 -12.72 -14.90
C LEU A 333 6.24 -13.58 -14.01
N ALA A 334 5.80 -13.00 -12.88
CA ALA A 334 4.86 -13.66 -12.00
C ALA A 334 3.54 -13.97 -12.71
N GLN A 335 2.92 -15.09 -12.36
CA GLN A 335 1.52 -15.34 -12.65
C GLN A 335 0.65 -14.50 -11.71
N VAL A 336 -0.34 -13.80 -12.25
CA VAL A 336 -1.27 -12.97 -11.48
C VAL A 336 -2.66 -13.58 -11.50
N PHE A 337 -3.16 -13.89 -10.33
CA PHE A 337 -4.48 -14.44 -10.06
C PHE A 337 -5.35 -13.33 -9.45
N HIS A 338 -6.41 -12.95 -10.13
CA HIS A 338 -7.25 -11.82 -9.73
C HIS A 338 -8.70 -12.25 -9.50
N TYR A 339 -9.32 -11.69 -8.47
CA TYR A 339 -10.73 -11.86 -8.18
C TYR A 339 -11.34 -10.52 -7.77
N ASP A 340 -12.49 -10.17 -8.38
CA ASP A 340 -13.28 -9.00 -8.03
C ASP A 340 -14.38 -9.38 -7.04
N LEU A 341 -14.39 -8.79 -5.85
CA LEU A 341 -15.40 -9.02 -4.82
C LEU A 341 -16.23 -7.75 -4.59
N PHE A 342 -17.34 -7.65 -5.30
CA PHE A 342 -18.31 -6.58 -5.17
C PHE A 342 -19.40 -6.90 -4.17
N GLY A 343 -20.10 -5.87 -3.68
CA GLY A 343 -21.31 -5.97 -2.91
C GLY A 343 -21.27 -5.22 -1.58
N LYS A 344 -22.23 -5.53 -0.71
CA LYS A 344 -22.31 -4.96 0.62
C LYS A 344 -21.17 -5.47 1.51
N ARG A 345 -20.84 -4.70 2.54
CA ARG A 345 -19.75 -5.00 3.48
C ARG A 345 -19.91 -6.36 4.14
N GLU A 346 -21.10 -6.67 4.63
CA GLU A 346 -21.42 -7.94 5.27
C GLU A 346 -21.20 -9.11 4.32
N PHE A 347 -21.68 -9.01 3.08
CA PHE A 347 -21.46 -10.05 2.07
C PHE A 347 -19.97 -10.32 1.83
N LYS A 348 -19.15 -9.26 1.77
CA LYS A 348 -17.70 -9.40 1.63
C LYS A 348 -17.07 -10.09 2.85
N TYR A 349 -17.56 -9.80 4.05
CA TYR A 349 -17.11 -10.45 5.27
C TYR A 349 -17.47 -11.93 5.31
N ASP A 350 -18.70 -12.28 4.97
CA ASP A 350 -19.16 -13.67 4.89
C ASP A 350 -18.34 -14.44 3.84
N PHE A 351 -18.16 -13.85 2.65
CA PHE A 351 -17.33 -14.46 1.60
C PHE A 351 -15.91 -14.74 2.08
N LEU A 352 -15.26 -13.79 2.77
CA LEU A 352 -13.91 -13.96 3.29
C LEU A 352 -13.83 -14.98 4.42
N ASN A 353 -14.87 -15.13 5.23
CA ASN A 353 -14.93 -16.16 6.29
C ASN A 353 -15.12 -17.57 5.72
N ASP A 354 -15.97 -17.72 4.70
CA ASP A 354 -16.39 -19.01 4.16
C ASP A 354 -15.40 -19.58 3.14
N ASN A 355 -14.52 -18.73 2.55
CA ASN A 355 -13.60 -19.15 1.51
C ASN A 355 -12.15 -19.24 1.98
N HIS A 356 -11.42 -20.14 1.30
CA HIS A 356 -9.98 -20.31 1.36
C HIS A 356 -9.34 -19.85 0.05
N ILE A 357 -8.04 -19.58 0.04
CA ILE A 357 -7.36 -19.12 -1.17
C ILE A 357 -7.55 -20.10 -2.35
N ASN A 358 -7.64 -21.40 -2.07
CA ASN A 358 -7.80 -22.43 -3.09
C ASN A 358 -9.25 -22.64 -3.55
N SER A 359 -10.26 -22.09 -2.83
CA SER A 359 -11.67 -22.18 -3.21
C SER A 359 -12.17 -21.01 -4.04
N ILE A 360 -11.40 -19.91 -4.09
CA ILE A 360 -11.75 -18.73 -4.86
C ILE A 360 -11.47 -18.96 -6.35
N PRO A 361 -12.45 -18.73 -7.25
CA PRO A 361 -12.30 -18.90 -8.69
C PRO A 361 -11.51 -17.72 -9.29
N PHE A 362 -10.22 -17.67 -9.04
CA PHE A 362 -9.35 -16.63 -9.58
C PHE A 362 -9.25 -16.66 -11.09
N ASN A 363 -9.23 -15.48 -11.71
CA ASN A 363 -8.87 -15.29 -13.10
C ASN A 363 -7.35 -15.18 -13.24
N LEU A 364 -6.74 -16.06 -14.02
CA LEU A 364 -5.33 -15.90 -14.42
C LEU A 364 -5.23 -14.80 -15.48
N LEU A 365 -4.56 -13.71 -15.14
CA LEU A 365 -4.48 -12.53 -15.99
C LEU A 365 -3.43 -12.69 -17.11
N LYS A 366 -3.79 -12.23 -18.31
CA LYS A 366 -2.83 -11.99 -19.40
C LYS A 366 -2.31 -10.55 -19.28
N LEU A 367 -1.08 -10.41 -18.86
CA LEU A 367 -0.47 -9.11 -18.64
C LEU A 367 0.18 -8.59 -19.92
N SER A 368 -0.09 -7.33 -20.27
CA SER A 368 0.47 -6.66 -21.44
C SER A 368 1.36 -5.49 -21.09
N SER A 369 2.53 -5.44 -21.77
CA SER A 369 3.43 -4.27 -21.73
C SER A 369 2.75 -3.05 -22.38
N PRO A 370 3.05 -1.82 -21.97
CA PRO A 370 3.93 -1.46 -20.85
C PRO A 370 3.21 -1.34 -19.52
N MET A 371 1.89 -1.48 -19.46
CA MET A 371 1.09 -1.13 -18.29
C MET A 371 1.02 -2.24 -17.25
N TYR A 372 1.08 -3.51 -17.64
CA TYR A 372 0.99 -4.68 -16.74
C TYR A 372 -0.16 -4.58 -15.74
N ILE A 373 -1.35 -4.22 -16.22
CA ILE A 373 -2.54 -4.01 -15.38
C ILE A 373 -2.95 -5.32 -14.71
N MET A 374 -3.15 -5.28 -13.38
CA MET A 374 -3.47 -6.43 -12.54
C MET A 374 -4.98 -6.49 -12.22
N LYS A 375 -5.82 -6.21 -13.21
CA LYS A 375 -7.28 -6.36 -13.18
C LYS A 375 -7.76 -7.08 -14.43
N VAL A 376 -8.93 -7.69 -14.35
CA VAL A 376 -9.57 -8.30 -15.52
C VAL A 376 -9.85 -7.19 -16.55
N LYS A 377 -9.46 -7.44 -17.79
CA LYS A 377 -9.70 -6.57 -18.93
C LYS A 377 -10.40 -7.34 -20.02
N ASP A 378 -11.30 -6.65 -20.69
CA ASP A 378 -11.84 -7.10 -21.97
C ASP A 378 -10.77 -6.89 -23.05
N ILE A 379 -10.15 -7.98 -23.48
CA ILE A 379 -9.07 -7.96 -24.48
C ILE A 379 -9.61 -7.53 -25.85
N GLU A 380 -10.85 -7.90 -26.19
CA GLU A 380 -11.45 -7.55 -27.48
C GLU A 380 -11.68 -6.05 -27.58
N ILE A 381 -12.21 -5.43 -26.53
CA ILE A 381 -12.36 -3.97 -26.43
C ILE A 381 -11.00 -3.27 -26.47
N GLU A 382 -9.98 -3.81 -25.80
CA GLU A 382 -8.63 -3.22 -25.84
C GLU A 382 -8.03 -3.26 -27.26
N GLU A 383 -8.20 -4.35 -27.98
CA GLU A 383 -7.72 -4.47 -29.35
C GLU A 383 -8.48 -3.55 -30.30
N LEU A 384 -9.79 -3.45 -30.14
CA LEU A 384 -10.62 -2.51 -30.91
C LEU A 384 -10.18 -1.07 -30.63
N TYR A 385 -9.93 -0.71 -29.36
CA TYR A 385 -9.44 0.61 -28.97
C TYR A 385 -8.07 0.94 -29.60
N LYS A 386 -7.16 -0.05 -29.68
CA LYS A 386 -5.84 0.12 -30.31
C LYS A 386 -5.91 0.39 -31.82
N GLN A 387 -6.99 -0.02 -32.48
CA GLN A 387 -7.23 0.28 -33.91
C GLN A 387 -7.66 1.73 -34.12
N GLY A 388 -8.09 2.43 -33.07
CA GLY A 388 -8.44 3.84 -33.12
C GLY A 388 -7.24 4.75 -33.34
N PHE A 389 -7.49 5.92 -33.93
CA PHE A 389 -6.46 6.95 -34.05
C PHE A 389 -6.26 7.72 -32.73
N LYS A 390 -5.06 8.19 -32.50
CA LYS A 390 -4.77 9.03 -31.33
C LYS A 390 -5.20 10.47 -31.58
N ILE A 391 -5.74 11.15 -30.58
CA ILE A 391 -6.17 12.56 -30.64
C ILE A 391 -5.04 13.48 -31.15
N ASN A 392 -3.79 13.21 -30.76
CA ASN A 392 -2.64 13.98 -31.23
C ASN A 392 -2.30 13.75 -32.72
N HIS A 393 -2.91 12.79 -33.40
CA HIS A 393 -2.81 12.68 -34.85
C HIS A 393 -3.85 13.58 -35.55
N LEU A 394 -4.94 13.91 -34.87
CA LEU A 394 -6.00 14.78 -35.41
C LEU A 394 -5.71 16.25 -35.18
N PHE A 395 -5.16 16.60 -34.01
CA PHE A 395 -4.90 17.98 -33.63
C PHE A 395 -3.39 18.26 -33.60
N SER A 396 -2.98 19.33 -34.27
CA SER A 396 -1.57 19.77 -34.29
C SER A 396 -1.08 20.33 -32.94
N PHE A 397 -2.03 20.73 -32.08
CA PHE A 397 -1.74 21.26 -30.76
C PHE A 397 -2.72 20.73 -29.72
N LEU A 398 -2.20 20.20 -28.62
CA LEU A 398 -2.96 19.72 -27.48
C LEU A 398 -2.39 20.34 -26.19
N SER A 399 -3.24 20.96 -25.41
CA SER A 399 -2.86 21.52 -24.11
C SER A 399 -3.99 21.34 -23.10
N SER A 400 -3.64 21.20 -21.83
CA SER A 400 -4.61 21.36 -20.77
C SER A 400 -5.08 22.84 -20.74
N GLY A 401 -6.36 23.07 -20.43
CA GLY A 401 -6.94 24.40 -20.38
C GLY A 401 -6.20 25.38 -19.45
N VAL A 402 -6.56 26.65 -19.56
CA VAL A 402 -6.11 27.69 -18.65
C VAL A 402 -6.61 27.43 -17.24
N THR A 403 -5.79 27.67 -16.24
CA THR A 403 -6.16 27.63 -14.82
C THR A 403 -5.80 28.95 -14.18
N THR A 404 -6.78 29.72 -13.75
CA THR A 404 -6.55 31.00 -13.08
C THR A 404 -6.15 30.82 -11.62
N SER A 405 -6.71 29.82 -10.94
CA SER A 405 -6.68 29.58 -9.48
C SER A 405 -7.39 30.68 -8.66
N ASN A 406 -7.89 31.72 -9.30
CA ASN A 406 -8.66 32.78 -8.66
C ASN A 406 -9.69 33.34 -9.65
N ASP A 407 -10.69 32.52 -9.98
CA ASP A 407 -11.74 32.89 -10.92
C ASP A 407 -12.58 34.09 -10.39
N SER A 408 -12.70 34.19 -9.06
CA SER A 408 -13.42 35.33 -8.43
C SER A 408 -12.76 36.68 -8.76
N LEU A 409 -11.45 36.72 -8.96
CA LEU A 409 -10.71 37.94 -9.29
C LEU A 409 -10.49 38.09 -10.80
N LEU A 410 -10.15 36.98 -11.48
CA LEU A 410 -9.65 37.01 -12.88
C LEU A 410 -10.72 36.67 -13.92
N CYS A 411 -11.98 36.57 -13.51
CA CYS A 411 -13.09 36.21 -14.39
C CYS A 411 -14.34 37.06 -14.07
N ASP A 412 -15.02 37.57 -15.12
CA ASP A 412 -16.32 38.22 -14.98
C ASP A 412 -17.18 38.08 -16.28
N PHE A 413 -18.45 38.45 -16.22
CA PHE A 413 -19.36 38.37 -17.35
C PHE A 413 -19.04 39.40 -18.45
N THR A 414 -18.52 40.58 -18.06
CA THR A 414 -18.18 41.65 -18.99
C THR A 414 -16.75 42.16 -18.77
N LEU A 415 -16.14 42.71 -19.82
CA LEU A 415 -14.80 43.26 -19.76
C LEU A 415 -14.71 44.43 -18.77
N ASP A 416 -15.73 45.30 -18.78
CA ASP A 416 -15.70 46.49 -17.92
C ASP A 416 -15.72 46.11 -16.44
N LYS A 417 -16.63 45.21 -16.04
CA LYS A 417 -16.67 44.68 -14.67
C LYS A 417 -15.37 43.97 -14.27
N LEU A 418 -14.76 43.24 -15.19
CA LEU A 418 -13.48 42.61 -14.92
C LEU A 418 -12.36 43.64 -14.73
N LYS A 419 -12.29 44.68 -15.59
CA LYS A 419 -11.31 45.76 -15.45
C LYS A 419 -11.50 46.54 -14.13
N GLU A 420 -12.73 46.91 -13.78
CA GLU A 420 -13.03 47.54 -12.51
C GLU A 420 -12.60 46.68 -11.31
N LYS A 421 -12.92 45.40 -11.35
CA LYS A 421 -12.50 44.43 -10.32
C LYS A 421 -10.99 44.33 -10.15
N LEU A 422 -10.26 44.32 -11.24
CA LEU A 422 -8.80 44.29 -11.23
C LEU A 422 -8.20 45.57 -10.63
N ILE A 423 -8.73 46.72 -11.02
CA ILE A 423 -8.33 48.03 -10.49
C ILE A 423 -8.55 48.10 -8.97
N ASN A 424 -9.73 47.66 -8.51
CA ASN A 424 -10.09 47.64 -7.09
C ASN A 424 -9.19 46.70 -6.25
N ASN A 425 -8.48 45.79 -6.91
CA ASN A 425 -7.49 44.90 -6.30
C ASN A 425 -6.04 45.29 -6.62
N ASN A 426 -5.78 46.54 -7.02
CA ASN A 426 -4.48 47.11 -7.35
C ASN A 426 -3.73 46.38 -8.50
N ILE A 427 -4.44 45.84 -9.47
CA ILE A 427 -3.88 45.22 -10.68
C ILE A 427 -4.10 46.19 -11.84
N TYR A 428 -3.04 46.87 -12.24
CA TYR A 428 -3.04 47.92 -13.28
C TYR A 428 -2.22 47.53 -14.53
N ASP A 429 -1.48 46.44 -14.48
CA ASP A 429 -0.54 46.03 -15.51
C ASP A 429 -1.13 45.00 -16.50
N ALA A 430 -2.42 44.71 -16.41
CA ALA A 430 -3.13 43.90 -17.39
C ALA A 430 -3.39 44.73 -18.65
N ILE A 431 -2.88 44.29 -19.78
CA ILE A 431 -3.08 44.91 -21.09
C ILE A 431 -4.25 44.28 -21.83
N ASP A 432 -4.78 44.95 -22.84
CA ASP A 432 -5.97 44.50 -23.58
C ASP A 432 -5.79 43.08 -24.18
N ASP A 433 -4.59 42.69 -24.54
CA ASP A 433 -4.25 41.37 -25.04
C ASP A 433 -4.43 40.24 -23.99
N ASP A 434 -4.44 40.57 -22.71
CA ASP A 434 -4.62 39.63 -21.62
C ASP A 434 -6.08 39.20 -21.44
N PHE A 435 -7.02 39.93 -21.98
CA PHE A 435 -8.44 39.64 -21.83
C PHE A 435 -8.96 38.77 -22.98
N LYS A 436 -9.60 37.66 -22.63
CA LYS A 436 -10.18 36.72 -23.59
C LYS A 436 -11.55 36.25 -23.16
N SER A 437 -12.50 36.28 -24.12
CA SER A 437 -13.79 35.65 -23.91
C SER A 437 -13.69 34.14 -24.06
N ILE A 438 -14.17 33.39 -23.09
CA ILE A 438 -14.09 31.95 -23.02
C ILE A 438 -15.42 31.35 -22.60
N SER A 439 -15.86 30.28 -23.22
CA SER A 439 -16.98 29.48 -22.73
C SER A 439 -16.54 28.79 -21.41
N TYR A 440 -16.99 29.31 -20.29
CA TYR A 440 -16.62 28.83 -18.95
C TYR A 440 -17.34 27.54 -18.60
N LYS A 441 -18.62 27.49 -18.93
CA LYS A 441 -19.47 26.28 -18.85
C LYS A 441 -20.38 26.23 -20.08
N PRO A 442 -21.06 25.13 -20.35
CA PRO A 442 -22.11 25.14 -21.38
C PRO A 442 -23.06 26.29 -21.16
N PHE A 443 -23.24 27.11 -22.20
CA PHE A 443 -24.09 28.31 -22.19
C PHE A 443 -23.67 29.49 -21.24
N ASP A 444 -22.44 29.43 -20.72
CA ASP A 444 -21.87 30.47 -19.84
C ASP A 444 -20.56 30.99 -20.44
N ALA A 445 -20.62 32.12 -21.17
CA ALA A 445 -19.46 32.81 -21.69
C ALA A 445 -19.02 33.91 -20.76
N ARG A 446 -17.72 33.96 -20.47
CA ARG A 446 -17.12 34.95 -19.56
C ARG A 446 -15.84 35.53 -20.14
N VAL A 447 -15.45 36.68 -19.63
CA VAL A 447 -14.15 37.32 -19.93
C VAL A 447 -13.16 36.93 -18.83
N PHE A 448 -11.99 36.49 -19.23
CA PHE A 448 -10.89 36.13 -18.35
C PHE A 448 -9.69 37.06 -18.56
N CYS A 449 -9.00 37.41 -17.46
CA CYS A 449 -7.65 37.94 -17.51
C CYS A 449 -6.65 36.79 -17.47
N LEU A 450 -5.93 36.60 -18.56
CA LEU A 450 -4.95 35.52 -18.74
C LEU A 450 -3.51 35.99 -18.55
N ASN A 451 -3.30 37.14 -17.90
CA ASN A 451 -1.97 37.62 -17.60
C ASN A 451 -1.17 36.58 -16.80
N PRO A 452 0.02 36.14 -17.29
CA PRO A 452 0.80 35.10 -16.65
C PRO A 452 1.27 35.40 -15.22
N LYS A 453 1.27 36.68 -14.84
CA LYS A 453 1.66 37.12 -13.50
C LYS A 453 0.60 36.75 -12.45
N TYR A 454 -0.67 36.71 -12.83
CA TYR A 454 -1.81 36.49 -11.93
C TYR A 454 -2.45 35.14 -12.09
N SER A 455 -2.37 34.52 -13.27
CA SER A 455 -2.93 33.21 -13.54
C SER A 455 -1.91 32.10 -13.26
N MET A 456 -2.30 31.08 -12.50
CA MET A 456 -1.42 29.95 -12.10
C MET A 456 -0.86 29.18 -13.30
N ARG A 457 -1.67 29.01 -14.36
CA ARG A 457 -1.28 28.34 -15.60
C ARG A 457 -1.90 29.04 -16.78
N SER A 458 -1.27 30.12 -17.19
CA SER A 458 -1.72 30.95 -18.32
C SER A 458 -1.60 30.25 -19.68
N ARG A 459 -0.79 29.19 -19.80
CA ARG A 459 -0.58 28.45 -21.06
C ARG A 459 -0.27 29.37 -22.24
N LYS A 460 0.90 30.00 -22.20
CA LYS A 460 1.35 30.98 -23.23
C LYS A 460 1.18 30.51 -24.67
N GLU A 461 1.43 29.21 -24.96
CA GLU A 461 1.25 28.64 -26.28
C GLU A 461 -0.23 28.58 -26.69
N LEU A 462 -1.14 28.25 -25.75
CA LEU A 462 -2.57 28.26 -26.00
C LEU A 462 -3.06 29.67 -26.30
N ILE A 463 -2.61 30.67 -25.51
CA ILE A 463 -2.93 32.08 -25.71
C ILE A 463 -2.41 32.56 -27.08
N LYS A 464 -1.20 32.15 -27.49
CA LYS A 464 -0.64 32.46 -28.80
C LYS A 464 -1.53 31.93 -29.94
N ASN A 465 -2.06 30.72 -29.82
CA ASN A 465 -2.99 30.16 -30.79
C ASN A 465 -4.30 30.92 -30.87
N PHE A 466 -4.84 31.44 -29.74
CA PHE A 466 -6.01 32.32 -29.75
C PHE A 466 -5.74 33.63 -30.48
N LYS A 467 -4.55 34.21 -30.40
CA LYS A 467 -4.16 35.41 -31.11
C LYS A 467 -4.09 35.23 -32.63
N GLN A 468 -3.97 34.00 -33.11
CA GLN A 468 -3.91 33.65 -34.54
C GLN A 468 -5.28 33.29 -35.14
N ASN A 469 -6.40 33.63 -34.47
CA ASN A 469 -7.77 33.32 -34.88
C ASN A 469 -8.06 31.82 -35.10
N ASN A 470 -7.34 30.95 -34.41
CA ASN A 470 -7.59 29.51 -34.44
C ASN A 470 -8.71 29.12 -33.46
N TYR A 471 -9.48 28.13 -33.84
CA TYR A 471 -10.52 27.57 -32.95
C TYR A 471 -9.90 26.51 -32.02
N ALA A 472 -10.33 26.51 -30.78
CA ALA A 472 -9.99 25.46 -29.82
C ALA A 472 -11.26 24.65 -29.47
N ILE A 473 -11.13 23.32 -29.50
CA ILE A 473 -12.19 22.41 -29.05
C ILE A 473 -11.86 21.98 -27.63
N ASN A 474 -12.77 22.20 -26.69
CA ASN A 474 -12.65 21.70 -25.34
C ASN A 474 -13.24 20.28 -25.29
N LEU A 475 -12.37 19.30 -25.10
CA LEU A 475 -12.74 17.90 -24.90
C LEU A 475 -12.85 17.66 -23.39
N ARG A 476 -14.01 17.92 -22.81
CA ARG A 476 -14.35 17.52 -21.44
C ARG A 476 -15.26 16.33 -21.43
#